data_9d789d1448e3941b9a4da749c76d3f6c
#
_entry.id   9d789d1448e3941b9a4da749c76d3f6c
#
_cell.length_a   1.000
_cell.length_b   1.000
_cell.length_c   1.000
_cell.angle_alpha   90.00
_cell.angle_beta   90.00
_cell.angle_gamma   90.00
#
_symmetry.space_group_name_H-M   'P 1'
#
loop_
_entity.id
_entity.type
_entity.pdbx_description
1 polymer ?
#
loop_
_entity_poly.entity_id
_entity_poly.type
_entity_poly.pdbx_seq_one_letter_code
_entity_poly.pdbx_strand_id
1 'polypeptide(L)'
;MKKYDYSIEMSRDIISIDTATFRSIGLSSDELSKRMSENPSYEIFIKYINDIPAGFIGIMKVSTPHYLAHWIDLIAVSPDYQGKGVARDMARYVKNYVRENYPASEFMSALVRSSNTASLRSLESEGFKPDGKGSFELLFSE
;
A
#
# COMPACT_ATOMS: atom_id res chain seq x y z
N MET A 1 -4.71 12.22 3.64
CA MET A 1 -4.33 11.28 2.54
C MET A 1 -4.42 11.98 1.20
N LYS A 2 -3.40 11.85 0.40
CA LYS A 2 -3.40 12.38 -0.97
C LYS A 2 -3.13 11.26 -1.96
N LYS A 3 -3.91 11.20 -3.02
CA LYS A 3 -3.66 10.26 -4.10
C LYS A 3 -2.44 10.71 -4.90
N TYR A 4 -1.54 9.78 -5.19
CA TYR A 4 -0.38 10.03 -6.03
C TYR A 4 -0.84 10.48 -7.42
N ASP A 5 -0.35 11.64 -7.86
CA ASP A 5 -0.73 12.29 -9.11
C ASP A 5 0.34 12.19 -10.20
N TYR A 6 1.30 11.29 -10.01
CA TYR A 6 2.44 11.06 -10.91
C TYR A 6 3.41 12.25 -11.01
N SER A 7 3.28 13.24 -10.13
CA SER A 7 4.22 14.37 -10.09
C SER A 7 5.60 13.92 -9.61
N ILE A 8 6.61 14.67 -10.01
CA ILE A 8 7.98 14.43 -9.57
C ILE A 8 8.11 14.65 -8.05
N GLU A 9 7.40 15.62 -7.52
CA GLU A 9 7.40 15.92 -6.08
C GLU A 9 6.88 14.76 -5.26
N MET A 10 5.71 14.22 -5.61
CA MET A 10 5.15 13.07 -4.91
C MET A 10 5.98 11.80 -5.14
N SER A 11 6.58 11.66 -6.32
CA SER A 11 7.50 10.55 -6.58
C SER A 11 8.71 10.59 -5.65
N ARG A 12 9.27 11.77 -5.39
CA ARG A 12 10.35 11.95 -4.42
C ARG A 12 9.92 11.57 -3.01
N ASP A 13 8.70 11.93 -2.62
CA ASP A 13 8.15 11.59 -1.32
C ASP A 13 8.03 10.07 -1.15
N ILE A 14 7.53 9.38 -2.15
CA ILE A 14 7.43 7.91 -2.14
C ILE A 14 8.81 7.27 -2.02
N ILE A 15 9.76 7.70 -2.83
CA ILE A 15 11.14 7.17 -2.82
C ILE A 15 11.79 7.42 -1.46
N SER A 16 11.58 8.59 -0.88
CA SER A 16 12.12 8.93 0.44
C SER A 16 11.62 7.99 1.53
N ILE A 17 10.31 7.71 1.57
CA ILE A 17 9.73 6.78 2.54
C ILE A 17 10.26 5.36 2.28
N ASP A 18 10.26 4.92 1.04
CA ASP A 18 10.68 3.58 0.66
C ASP A 18 12.15 3.33 1.05
N THR A 19 13.02 4.26 0.73
CA THR A 19 14.45 4.18 1.05
C THR A 19 14.69 4.09 2.56
N ALA A 20 13.85 4.73 3.37
CA ALA A 20 13.98 4.71 4.82
C ALA A 20 13.43 3.42 5.45
N THR A 21 12.59 2.66 4.76
CA THR A 21 11.89 1.50 5.33
C THR A 21 12.28 0.16 4.70
N PHE A 22 12.60 0.16 3.41
CA PHE A 22 12.86 -1.06 2.64
C PHE A 22 14.15 -0.91 1.84
N ARG A 23 14.29 -1.77 0.85
CA ARG A 23 15.29 -1.56 -0.20
C ARG A 23 14.85 -0.38 -1.05
N SER A 24 15.81 0.36 -1.56
CA SER A 24 15.51 1.41 -2.52
C SER A 24 14.72 0.87 -3.71
N ILE A 25 13.71 1.63 -4.14
CA ILE A 25 12.95 1.35 -5.36
C ILE A 25 13.90 1.21 -6.57
N GLY A 26 15.05 1.87 -6.54
CA GLY A 26 16.02 1.81 -7.63
C GLY A 26 15.59 2.57 -8.87
N LEU A 27 14.54 3.37 -8.78
CA LEU A 27 14.06 4.22 -9.87
C LEU A 27 14.27 5.67 -9.50
N SER A 28 14.54 6.49 -10.51
CA SER A 28 14.50 7.95 -10.36
C SER A 28 13.04 8.40 -10.20
N SER A 29 12.86 9.64 -9.78
CA SER A 29 11.51 10.22 -9.67
C SER A 29 10.80 10.27 -11.03
N ASP A 30 11.55 10.56 -12.10
CA ASP A 30 11.00 10.57 -13.45
C ASP A 30 10.56 9.18 -13.90
N GLU A 31 11.38 8.16 -13.64
CA GLU A 31 11.09 6.77 -13.99
C GLU A 31 9.88 6.24 -13.22
N LEU A 32 9.78 6.55 -11.93
CA LEU A 32 8.64 6.15 -11.11
C LEU A 32 7.36 6.80 -11.62
N SER A 33 7.40 8.10 -11.88
CA SER A 33 6.27 8.86 -12.43
C SER A 33 5.77 8.24 -13.73
N LYS A 34 6.69 7.98 -14.66
CA LYS A 34 6.35 7.40 -15.95
C LYS A 34 5.77 5.98 -15.81
N ARG A 35 6.43 5.14 -15.04
CA ARG A 35 5.98 3.75 -14.85
C ARG A 35 4.60 3.67 -14.25
N MET A 36 4.32 4.47 -13.24
CA MET A 36 3.02 4.44 -12.59
C MET A 36 1.92 5.06 -13.47
N SER A 37 2.22 6.10 -14.23
CA SER A 37 1.25 6.67 -15.17
C SER A 37 0.82 5.68 -16.25
N GLU A 38 1.66 4.70 -16.57
CA GLU A 38 1.38 3.65 -17.56
C GLU A 38 0.69 2.43 -16.93
N ASN A 39 0.47 2.44 -15.62
CA ASN A 39 -0.15 1.33 -14.89
C ASN A 39 -1.39 1.79 -14.13
N PRO A 40 -2.53 2.00 -14.80
CA PRO A 40 -3.74 2.53 -14.17
C PRO A 40 -4.38 1.57 -13.16
N SER A 41 -4.01 0.30 -13.17
CA SER A 41 -4.51 -0.67 -12.20
C SER A 41 -3.87 -0.52 -10.82
N TYR A 42 -2.77 0.22 -10.72
CA TYR A 42 -2.04 0.44 -9.48
C TYR A 42 -2.24 1.88 -9.02
N GLU A 43 -2.68 2.05 -7.78
CA GLU A 43 -2.92 3.37 -7.19
C GLU A 43 -2.14 3.49 -5.89
N ILE A 44 -1.54 4.65 -5.68
CA ILE A 44 -0.77 4.94 -4.47
C ILE A 44 -1.40 6.12 -3.75
N PHE A 45 -1.46 6.04 -2.43
CA PHE A 45 -1.93 7.12 -1.56
C PHE A 45 -0.84 7.43 -0.54
N ILE A 46 -0.60 8.71 -0.32
CA ILE A 46 0.45 9.18 0.60
C ILE A 46 -0.20 9.88 1.79
N LYS A 47 0.21 9.51 2.98
CA LYS A 47 -0.17 10.18 4.22
C LYS A 47 0.85 11.27 4.53
N TYR A 48 0.37 12.50 4.58
CA TYR A 48 1.16 13.64 5.03
C TYR A 48 0.74 14.06 6.43
N ILE A 49 1.71 14.38 7.28
CA ILE A 49 1.49 14.93 8.61
C ILE A 49 2.29 16.23 8.67
N ASN A 50 1.60 17.36 8.83
CA ASN A 50 2.22 18.69 8.79
C ASN A 50 3.09 18.88 7.53
N ASP A 51 2.53 18.47 6.37
CA ASP A 51 3.16 18.53 5.06
C ASP A 51 4.41 17.66 4.90
N ILE A 52 4.67 16.78 5.86
CA ILE A 52 5.79 15.82 5.80
C ILE A 52 5.24 14.44 5.39
N PRO A 53 5.84 13.78 4.39
CA PRO A 53 5.40 12.44 3.99
C PRO A 53 5.69 11.43 5.10
N ALA A 54 4.64 10.87 5.69
CA ALA A 54 4.73 9.95 6.82
C ALA A 54 4.66 8.48 6.41
N GLY A 55 3.96 8.18 5.31
CA GLY A 55 3.80 6.84 4.81
C GLY A 55 3.09 6.81 3.47
N PHE A 56 3.11 5.64 2.82
CA PHE A 56 2.31 5.44 1.62
C PHE A 56 1.76 4.02 1.57
N ILE A 57 0.69 3.84 0.82
CA ILE A 57 0.05 2.55 0.60
C ILE A 57 -0.23 2.40 -0.89
N GLY A 58 0.14 1.24 -1.43
CA GLY A 58 -0.13 0.88 -2.81
C GLY A 58 -1.21 -0.19 -2.87
N ILE A 59 -2.20 0.02 -3.73
CA ILE A 59 -3.25 -0.96 -4.00
C ILE A 59 -3.28 -1.25 -5.49
N MET A 60 -3.68 -2.47 -5.84
CA MET A 60 -3.85 -2.81 -7.24
C MET A 60 -5.16 -3.56 -7.47
N LYS A 61 -5.78 -3.25 -8.60
CA LYS A 61 -6.96 -3.93 -9.08
C LYS A 61 -6.55 -5.27 -9.69
N VAL A 62 -7.19 -6.34 -9.28
CA VAL A 62 -6.97 -7.69 -9.79
C VAL A 62 -8.26 -8.20 -10.39
N SER A 63 -8.25 -8.41 -11.71
CA SER A 63 -9.40 -8.92 -12.44
C SER A 63 -9.02 -10.26 -13.07
N THR A 64 -9.72 -11.31 -12.67
CA THR A 64 -9.52 -12.67 -13.16
C THR A 64 -10.84 -13.26 -13.63
N PRO A 65 -10.85 -14.41 -14.31
CA PRO A 65 -12.11 -15.08 -14.64
C PRO A 65 -12.96 -15.43 -13.42
N HIS A 66 -12.36 -15.51 -12.22
CA HIS A 66 -13.03 -15.96 -11.02
C HIS A 66 -13.49 -14.84 -10.10
N TYR A 67 -12.82 -13.67 -10.16
CA TYR A 67 -13.15 -12.55 -9.26
C TYR A 67 -12.58 -11.22 -9.75
N LEU A 68 -13.17 -10.16 -9.24
CA LEU A 68 -12.64 -8.81 -9.27
C LEU A 68 -12.36 -8.42 -7.82
N ALA A 69 -11.14 -8.03 -7.53
CA ALA A 69 -10.71 -7.69 -6.17
C ALA A 69 -9.67 -6.57 -6.17
N HIS A 70 -9.35 -6.07 -4.99
CA HIS A 70 -8.23 -5.14 -4.79
C HIS A 70 -7.27 -5.74 -3.78
N TRP A 71 -5.98 -5.64 -4.07
CA TRP A 71 -4.92 -6.10 -3.20
C TRP A 71 -4.16 -4.90 -2.66
N ILE A 72 -3.88 -4.91 -1.37
CA ILE A 72 -2.88 -4.02 -0.79
C ILE A 72 -1.51 -4.64 -1.10
N ASP A 73 -0.77 -3.97 -1.97
CA ASP A 73 0.54 -4.44 -2.40
C ASP A 73 1.63 -4.09 -1.40
N LEU A 74 1.56 -2.88 -0.84
CA LEU A 74 2.60 -2.38 0.03
C LEU A 74 2.06 -1.33 0.99
N ILE A 75 2.49 -1.42 2.25
CA ILE A 75 2.28 -0.37 3.25
C ILE A 75 3.66 0.00 3.79
N ALA A 76 4.02 1.26 3.69
CA ALA A 76 5.28 1.77 4.19
C ALA A 76 5.03 2.96 5.12
N VAL A 77 5.63 2.92 6.30
CA VAL A 77 5.55 4.01 7.28
C VAL A 77 6.98 4.45 7.61
N SER A 78 7.25 5.75 7.43
CA SER A 78 8.54 6.33 7.77
C SER A 78 8.89 6.04 9.24
N PRO A 79 10.16 5.73 9.56
CA PRO A 79 10.56 5.36 10.91
C PRO A 79 10.12 6.34 12.00
N ASP A 80 10.14 7.65 11.71
CA ASP A 80 9.74 8.68 12.66
C ASP A 80 8.25 8.67 13.00
N TYR A 81 7.45 7.99 12.19
CA TYR A 81 5.99 7.94 12.33
C TYR A 81 5.45 6.54 12.65
N GLN A 82 6.33 5.58 12.89
CA GLN A 82 5.91 4.24 13.30
C GLN A 82 5.33 4.24 14.71
N GLY A 83 4.38 3.35 14.97
CA GLY A 83 3.70 3.26 16.25
C GLY A 83 2.67 4.35 16.54
N LYS A 84 2.31 5.16 15.54
CA LYS A 84 1.38 6.29 15.69
C LYS A 84 0.06 6.08 14.93
N GLY A 85 -0.22 4.87 14.49
CA GLY A 85 -1.47 4.54 13.80
C GLY A 85 -1.52 4.92 12.33
N VAL A 86 -0.41 5.30 11.72
CA VAL A 86 -0.36 5.71 10.31
C VAL A 86 -0.76 4.56 9.37
N ALA A 87 -0.24 3.36 9.59
CA ALA A 87 -0.58 2.19 8.77
C ALA A 87 -2.07 1.86 8.84
N ARG A 88 -2.65 1.90 10.05
CA ARG A 88 -4.08 1.68 10.26
C ARG A 88 -4.92 2.73 9.53
N ASP A 89 -4.54 4.00 9.64
CA ASP A 89 -5.26 5.09 8.97
C ASP A 89 -5.23 4.92 7.45
N MET A 90 -4.09 4.53 6.90
CA MET A 90 -3.95 4.27 5.49
C MET A 90 -4.79 3.06 5.03
N ALA A 91 -4.78 1.98 5.79
CA ALA A 91 -5.59 0.79 5.50
C ALA A 91 -7.09 1.13 5.52
N ARG A 92 -7.53 1.90 6.51
CA ARG A 92 -8.91 2.37 6.60
C ARG A 92 -9.28 3.22 5.40
N TYR A 93 -8.41 4.13 5.01
CA TYR A 93 -8.65 5.01 3.88
C TYR A 93 -8.86 4.22 2.59
N VAL A 94 -7.96 3.29 2.26
CA VAL A 94 -8.08 2.53 1.00
C VAL A 94 -9.26 1.56 1.03
N LYS A 95 -9.61 1.02 2.19
CA LYS A 95 -10.81 0.20 2.33
C LYS A 95 -12.07 0.98 1.95
N ASN A 96 -12.20 2.19 2.46
CA ASN A 96 -13.33 3.06 2.13
C ASN A 96 -13.27 3.55 0.69
N TYR A 97 -12.09 3.90 0.20
CA TYR A 97 -11.88 4.31 -1.17
C TYR A 97 -12.33 3.24 -2.17
N VAL A 98 -11.95 2.00 -1.93
CA VAL A 98 -12.33 0.88 -2.81
C VAL A 98 -13.85 0.65 -2.78
N ARG A 99 -14.45 0.69 -1.60
CA ARG A 99 -15.92 0.53 -1.46
C ARG A 99 -16.68 1.61 -2.23
N GLU A 100 -16.20 2.83 -2.19
CA GLU A 100 -16.86 3.97 -2.84
C GLU A 100 -16.62 4.02 -4.35
N ASN A 101 -15.40 3.72 -4.79
CA ASN A 101 -15.00 3.90 -6.19
C ASN A 101 -15.08 2.62 -7.02
N TYR A 102 -15.03 1.46 -6.37
CA TYR A 102 -15.06 0.16 -7.03
C TYR A 102 -16.06 -0.78 -6.35
N PRO A 103 -17.36 -0.45 -6.41
CA PRO A 103 -18.37 -1.25 -5.71
C PRO A 103 -18.49 -2.70 -6.20
N ALA A 104 -18.01 -2.98 -7.42
CA ALA A 104 -17.98 -4.32 -7.97
C ALA A 104 -16.82 -5.18 -7.42
N SER A 105 -15.86 -4.57 -6.71
CA SER A 105 -14.76 -5.32 -6.09
C SER A 105 -15.30 -6.21 -4.98
N GLU A 106 -15.04 -7.51 -5.09
CA GLU A 106 -15.67 -8.52 -4.22
C GLU A 106 -14.99 -8.63 -2.85
N PHE A 107 -13.67 -8.36 -2.80
CA PHE A 107 -12.92 -8.39 -1.55
C PHE A 107 -11.63 -7.60 -1.65
N MET A 108 -11.03 -7.34 -0.50
CA MET A 108 -9.67 -6.81 -0.42
C MET A 108 -8.77 -7.84 0.27
N SER A 109 -7.55 -7.95 -0.23
CA SER A 109 -6.57 -8.87 0.30
C SER A 109 -5.23 -8.16 0.50
N ALA A 110 -4.41 -8.69 1.39
CA ALA A 110 -3.04 -8.23 1.59
C ALA A 110 -2.15 -9.43 1.87
N LEU A 111 -0.97 -9.43 1.28
CA LEU A 111 0.02 -10.44 1.56
C LEU A 111 1.04 -9.86 2.55
N VAL A 112 1.07 -10.39 3.75
CA VAL A 112 1.91 -9.88 4.84
C VAL A 112 2.73 -11.03 5.41
N ARG A 113 4.01 -10.77 5.65
CA ARG A 113 4.87 -11.76 6.33
C ARG A 113 4.40 -11.94 7.77
N SER A 114 4.38 -13.17 8.25
CA SER A 114 3.97 -13.49 9.62
C SER A 114 4.85 -12.81 10.67
N SER A 115 6.09 -12.50 10.34
CA SER A 115 7.00 -11.77 11.23
C SER A 115 6.67 -10.27 11.33
N ASN A 116 5.89 -9.72 10.41
CA ASN A 116 5.52 -8.31 10.42
C ASN A 116 4.27 -8.08 11.27
N THR A 117 4.44 -8.15 12.59
CA THR A 117 3.33 -8.05 13.54
C THR A 117 2.65 -6.69 13.54
N ALA A 118 3.39 -5.62 13.28
CA ALA A 118 2.83 -4.27 13.23
C ALA A 118 1.83 -4.13 12.09
N SER A 119 2.17 -4.58 10.89
CA SER A 119 1.25 -4.57 9.75
C SER A 119 0.06 -5.49 9.97
N LEU A 120 0.27 -6.67 10.54
CA LEU A 120 -0.83 -7.59 10.85
C LEU A 120 -1.83 -6.96 11.80
N ARG A 121 -1.37 -6.32 12.88
CA ARG A 121 -2.25 -5.63 13.84
C ARG A 121 -3.02 -4.50 13.20
N SER A 122 -2.36 -3.70 12.35
CA SER A 122 -3.01 -2.59 11.66
C SER A 122 -4.13 -3.09 10.74
N LEU A 123 -3.88 -4.15 10.00
CA LEU A 123 -4.88 -4.75 9.10
C LEU A 123 -6.02 -5.40 9.88
N GLU A 124 -5.71 -6.17 10.93
CA GLU A 124 -6.73 -6.80 11.76
C GLU A 124 -7.65 -5.76 12.42
N SER A 125 -7.10 -4.62 12.86
CA SER A 125 -7.90 -3.54 13.45
C SER A 125 -8.89 -2.94 12.46
N GLU A 126 -8.67 -3.10 11.16
CA GLU A 126 -9.57 -2.63 10.10
C GLU A 126 -10.45 -3.75 9.51
N GLY A 127 -10.50 -4.89 10.16
CA GLY A 127 -11.40 -5.98 9.79
C GLY A 127 -10.80 -7.02 8.86
N PHE A 128 -9.53 -6.90 8.51
CA PHE A 128 -8.85 -7.95 7.75
C PHE A 128 -8.61 -9.15 8.65
N LYS A 129 -8.80 -10.34 8.11
CA LYS A 129 -8.65 -11.59 8.87
C LYS A 129 -7.60 -12.46 8.21
N PRO A 130 -6.72 -13.12 9.00
CA PRO A 130 -5.83 -14.14 8.45
C PRO A 130 -6.66 -15.23 7.80
N ASP A 131 -6.22 -15.71 6.64
CA ASP A 131 -6.91 -16.84 5.99
C ASP A 131 -6.53 -18.20 6.61
N GLY A 132 -5.63 -18.21 7.58
CA GLY A 132 -5.20 -19.41 8.26
C GLY A 132 -4.21 -20.27 7.47
N LYS A 133 -3.76 -19.78 6.33
CA LYS A 133 -2.86 -20.52 5.42
C LYS A 133 -1.59 -19.72 5.17
N GLY A 134 -0.73 -19.61 6.16
CA GLY A 134 0.55 -18.89 6.04
C GLY A 134 1.49 -19.38 4.96
N SER A 135 1.13 -20.43 4.22
CA SER A 135 1.94 -20.99 3.14
C SER A 135 2.16 -20.04 1.96
N PHE A 136 1.38 -19.01 1.82
CA PHE A 136 1.58 -18.02 0.74
C PHE A 136 2.93 -17.31 0.85
N GLU A 137 3.44 -17.14 2.04
CA GLU A 137 4.74 -16.52 2.25
C GLU A 137 5.86 -17.32 1.62
N LEU A 138 5.72 -18.63 1.57
CA LEU A 138 6.73 -19.52 1.02
C LEU A 138 6.89 -19.36 -0.49
N LEU A 139 5.85 -18.87 -1.18
CA LEU A 139 5.90 -18.64 -2.62
C LEU A 139 6.76 -17.44 -3.01
N PHE A 140 6.99 -16.53 -2.06
CA PHE A 140 7.64 -15.25 -2.32
C PHE A 140 8.87 -15.01 -1.44
N SER A 141 9.20 -15.94 -0.58
CA SER A 141 10.32 -15.81 0.35
C SER A 141 11.57 -16.47 -0.22
N GLU A 142 12.15 -15.84 -1.17
CA GLU A 142 13.41 -16.33 -1.71
C GLU A 142 14.61 -15.64 -1.13
#